data_1cc73f68b3d2d98d45151ce5d92f8e6b
#
_entry.id   1cc73f68b3d2d98d45151ce5d92f8e6b
#
_cell.length_a   1.000
_cell.length_b   1.000
_cell.length_c   1.000
_cell.angle_alpha   90.00
_cell.angle_beta   90.00
_cell.angle_gamma   90.00
#
_symmetry.space_group_name_H-M   'P 1'
#
loop_
_entity.id
_entity.type
_entity.pdbx_description
1 polymer ?
#
loop_
_entity_poly.entity_id
_entity_poly.type
_entity_poly.pdbx_seq_one_letter_code
_entity_poly.pdbx_strand_id
1 'polypeptide(L)'
;MGAVRVPLPVRVLPQIAERAWFTPPRPSARARARDALALEGVEPITLTVDGRPRPGFVTGEGPLMVVAHGWGGRAAQMLDLARSAARRGYRAVAIDSPGHNTDDKSTSDGFQMAAGLEAVVASFGPPAGVIAHSLGAIATVMAFRDRPPDVAVWLAPVLDVRESLEIFSHRAKLAPWTARSLKRRVERFIGDWWPALTAGPDADLPGAEILIVHDPADPDSGFDRSAALADRRAKTRLVEAPETGHNLLLRDPNVIDSVERFLDEARVVTNHPGP
;
A
#
# COMPACT_ATOMS: atom_id res chain seq x y z
N MET A 1 -39.52 10.59 -20.82
CA MET A 1 -38.29 11.09 -20.22
C MET A 1 -38.36 10.81 -18.72
N GLY A 2 -37.72 9.73 -18.26
CA GLY A 2 -37.67 9.36 -16.86
C GLY A 2 -36.66 10.25 -16.13
N ALA A 3 -37.13 10.96 -15.11
CA ALA A 3 -36.27 11.77 -14.24
C ALA A 3 -35.25 10.85 -13.53
N VAL A 4 -33.96 10.98 -13.84
CA VAL A 4 -32.88 10.36 -13.10
C VAL A 4 -32.94 10.93 -11.69
N ARG A 5 -33.40 10.12 -10.72
CA ARG A 5 -33.36 10.48 -9.29
C ARG A 5 -31.90 10.47 -8.86
N VAL A 6 -31.29 11.64 -8.81
CA VAL A 6 -29.99 11.82 -8.14
C VAL A 6 -30.23 11.55 -6.64
N PRO A 7 -29.59 10.54 -6.05
CA PRO A 7 -29.78 10.26 -4.63
C PRO A 7 -29.33 11.47 -3.80
N LEU A 8 -30.15 11.88 -2.84
CA LEU A 8 -29.81 12.98 -1.94
C LEU A 8 -28.54 12.63 -1.14
N PRO A 9 -27.63 13.60 -0.95
CA PRO A 9 -26.40 13.38 -0.19
C PRO A 9 -26.73 13.01 1.26
N VAL A 10 -26.02 12.00 1.78
CA VAL A 10 -26.22 11.52 3.15
C VAL A 10 -25.72 12.57 4.15
N ARG A 11 -26.61 13.02 5.04
CA ARG A 11 -26.25 13.93 6.14
C ARG A 11 -25.64 13.13 7.29
N VAL A 12 -24.36 12.78 7.18
CA VAL A 12 -23.59 12.11 8.23
C VAL A 12 -22.85 13.17 9.06
N LEU A 13 -22.82 12.98 10.39
CA LEU A 13 -22.00 13.84 11.25
C LEU A 13 -20.51 13.67 10.89
N PRO A 14 -19.72 14.75 10.86
CA PRO A 14 -18.29 14.69 10.48
C PRO A 14 -17.49 13.68 11.31
N GLN A 15 -17.79 13.50 12.58
CA GLN A 15 -17.13 12.54 13.46
C GLN A 15 -17.39 11.07 13.04
N ILE A 16 -18.61 10.80 12.54
CA ILE A 16 -18.95 9.46 12.03
C ILE A 16 -18.19 9.20 10.72
N ALA A 17 -18.13 10.21 9.83
CA ALA A 17 -17.38 10.11 8.59
C ALA A 17 -15.87 9.92 8.86
N GLU A 18 -15.31 10.64 9.82
CA GLU A 18 -13.92 10.50 10.25
C GLU A 18 -13.65 9.10 10.83
N ARG A 19 -14.50 8.60 11.72
CA ARG A 19 -14.37 7.25 12.25
C ARG A 19 -14.44 6.21 11.11
N ALA A 20 -15.34 6.38 10.15
CA ALA A 20 -15.45 5.48 9.00
C ALA A 20 -14.20 5.55 8.10
N TRP A 21 -13.63 6.74 7.90
CA TRP A 21 -12.37 6.94 7.18
C TRP A 21 -11.21 6.16 7.82
N PHE A 22 -11.09 6.21 9.14
CA PHE A 22 -10.03 5.53 9.89
C PHE A 22 -10.36 4.07 10.27
N THR A 23 -11.47 3.51 9.81
CA THR A 23 -11.85 2.11 10.11
C THR A 23 -11.64 1.24 8.86
N PRO A 24 -10.61 0.38 8.81
CA PRO A 24 -10.41 -0.52 7.69
C PRO A 24 -11.58 -1.49 7.52
N PRO A 25 -11.99 -1.79 6.27
CA PRO A 25 -12.99 -2.82 6.02
C PRO A 25 -12.49 -4.19 6.46
N ARG A 26 -13.41 -5.01 6.97
CA ARG A 26 -13.10 -6.36 7.44
C ARG A 26 -13.12 -7.35 6.29
N PRO A 27 -12.19 -8.32 6.27
CA PRO A 27 -12.27 -9.41 5.32
C PRO A 27 -13.49 -10.29 5.59
N SER A 28 -14.11 -10.78 4.53
CA SER A 28 -15.19 -11.77 4.65
C SER A 28 -14.67 -13.12 5.16
N ALA A 29 -15.54 -13.96 5.73
CA ALA A 29 -15.18 -15.33 6.14
C ALA A 29 -14.57 -16.14 4.99
N ARG A 30 -15.13 -15.99 3.75
CA ARG A 30 -14.58 -16.62 2.54
C ARG A 30 -13.17 -16.13 2.21
N ALA A 31 -12.91 -14.83 2.39
CA ALA A 31 -11.57 -14.27 2.17
C ALA A 31 -10.57 -14.84 3.17
N ARG A 32 -10.91 -14.91 4.46
CA ARG A 32 -10.05 -15.48 5.50
C ARG A 32 -9.76 -16.97 5.25
N ALA A 33 -10.77 -17.76 4.88
CA ALA A 33 -10.59 -19.18 4.56
C ALA A 33 -9.64 -19.38 3.37
N ARG A 34 -9.78 -18.55 2.32
CA ARG A 34 -8.85 -18.57 1.18
C ARG A 34 -7.42 -18.19 1.58
N ASP A 35 -7.27 -17.19 2.44
CA ASP A 35 -5.97 -16.75 2.90
C ASP A 35 -5.28 -17.80 3.78
N ALA A 36 -6.02 -18.45 4.67
CA ALA A 36 -5.51 -19.55 5.48
C ALA A 36 -4.97 -20.69 4.58
N LEU A 37 -5.76 -21.08 3.57
CA LEU A 37 -5.32 -22.08 2.59
C LEU A 37 -4.08 -21.65 1.80
N ALA A 38 -4.01 -20.38 1.38
CA ALA A 38 -2.88 -19.86 0.63
C ALA A 38 -1.57 -19.84 1.46
N LEU A 39 -1.69 -19.65 2.77
CA LEU A 39 -0.58 -19.64 3.72
C LEU A 39 -0.16 -21.03 4.22
N GLU A 40 -0.82 -22.10 3.82
CA GLU A 40 -0.38 -23.46 4.18
C GLU A 40 1.06 -23.70 3.71
N GLY A 41 1.90 -24.17 4.62
CA GLY A 41 3.33 -24.42 4.37
C GLY A 41 4.21 -23.16 4.26
N VAL A 42 3.67 -21.97 4.53
CA VAL A 42 4.45 -20.74 4.63
C VAL A 42 4.82 -20.51 6.11
N GLU A 43 6.05 -20.07 6.37
CA GLU A 43 6.53 -19.81 7.73
C GLU A 43 5.76 -18.65 8.37
N PRO A 44 4.95 -18.91 9.42
CA PRO A 44 4.20 -17.87 10.10
C PRO A 44 5.10 -17.09 11.05
N ILE A 45 4.85 -15.78 11.15
CA ILE A 45 5.47 -14.92 12.17
C ILE A 45 4.40 -14.12 12.91
N THR A 46 4.79 -13.62 14.08
CA THR A 46 4.00 -12.63 14.82
C THR A 46 4.94 -11.58 15.37
N LEU A 47 4.74 -10.33 14.99
CA LEU A 47 5.47 -9.19 15.52
C LEU A 47 4.58 -8.40 16.50
N THR A 48 5.20 -7.74 17.46
CA THR A 48 4.48 -6.83 18.35
C THR A 48 4.60 -5.40 17.83
N VAL A 49 3.46 -4.77 17.57
CA VAL A 49 3.37 -3.35 17.17
C VAL A 49 2.41 -2.65 18.14
N ASP A 50 2.88 -1.60 18.80
CA ASP A 50 2.12 -0.88 19.83
C ASP A 50 1.53 -1.80 20.92
N GLY A 51 2.33 -2.76 21.38
CA GLY A 51 1.95 -3.73 22.41
C GLY A 51 0.94 -4.79 21.95
N ARG A 52 0.63 -4.88 20.67
CA ARG A 52 -0.35 -5.84 20.11
C ARG A 52 0.29 -6.77 19.09
N PRO A 53 -0.05 -8.08 19.13
CA PRO A 53 0.46 -9.04 18.14
C PRO A 53 -0.09 -8.75 16.75
N ARG A 54 0.79 -8.83 15.74
CA ARG A 54 0.47 -8.71 14.33
C ARG A 54 0.95 -9.97 13.62
N PRO A 55 0.02 -10.79 13.13
CA PRO A 55 0.38 -11.98 12.37
C PRO A 55 0.93 -11.59 11.00
N GLY A 56 1.75 -12.48 10.47
CA GLY A 56 2.35 -12.31 9.16
C GLY A 56 3.05 -13.59 8.71
N PHE A 57 3.93 -13.45 7.73
CA PHE A 57 4.71 -14.57 7.22
C PHE A 57 6.08 -14.12 6.73
N VAL A 58 6.98 -15.08 6.65
CA VAL A 58 8.28 -14.99 5.98
C VAL A 58 8.34 -16.01 4.84
N THR A 59 8.97 -15.65 3.74
CA THR A 59 9.29 -16.59 2.66
C THR A 59 10.61 -16.22 1.99
N GLY A 60 11.38 -17.23 1.59
CA GLY A 60 12.71 -17.05 0.98
C GLY A 60 13.81 -16.70 1.97
N GLU A 61 15.02 -16.58 1.45
CA GLU A 61 16.25 -16.24 2.17
C GLU A 61 16.99 -15.11 1.44
N GLY A 62 17.90 -14.42 2.15
CA GLY A 62 18.72 -13.34 1.59
C GLY A 62 18.38 -11.95 2.14
N PRO A 63 18.67 -10.88 1.37
CA PRO A 63 18.38 -9.51 1.76
C PRO A 63 16.89 -9.30 2.01
N LEU A 64 16.55 -8.44 2.99
CA LEU A 64 15.16 -8.20 3.39
C LEU A 64 14.37 -7.47 2.30
N MET A 65 13.23 -8.03 1.91
CA MET A 65 12.16 -7.40 1.14
C MET A 65 10.95 -7.19 2.05
N VAL A 66 10.65 -5.95 2.41
CA VAL A 66 9.45 -5.63 3.19
C VAL A 66 8.24 -5.59 2.26
N VAL A 67 7.14 -6.26 2.63
CA VAL A 67 5.96 -6.36 1.79
C VAL A 67 4.75 -5.77 2.50
N ALA A 68 4.20 -4.69 1.94
CA ALA A 68 3.16 -3.87 2.54
C ALA A 68 1.83 -3.96 1.77
N HIS A 69 0.77 -4.41 2.43
CA HIS A 69 -0.59 -4.39 1.87
C HIS A 69 -1.22 -3.00 1.91
N GLY A 70 -2.31 -2.78 1.16
CA GLY A 70 -3.08 -1.54 1.15
C GLY A 70 -4.17 -1.46 2.23
N TRP A 71 -4.98 -0.38 2.19
CA TRP A 71 -6.09 -0.17 3.11
C TRP A 71 -7.14 -1.28 3.03
N GLY A 72 -7.52 -1.82 4.18
CA GLY A 72 -8.43 -2.98 4.26
C GLY A 72 -7.83 -4.28 3.74
N GLY A 73 -6.56 -4.25 3.37
CA GLY A 73 -5.79 -5.42 2.95
C GLY A 73 -5.29 -6.27 4.12
N ARG A 74 -4.41 -7.20 3.80
CA ARG A 74 -3.76 -8.12 4.74
C ARG A 74 -2.54 -8.79 4.11
N ALA A 75 -1.64 -9.27 4.93
CA ALA A 75 -0.38 -9.90 4.50
C ALA A 75 -0.60 -11.00 3.45
N ALA A 76 -1.57 -11.90 3.67
CA ALA A 76 -1.86 -13.01 2.75
C ALA A 76 -2.19 -12.60 1.31
N GLN A 77 -2.69 -11.38 1.07
CA GLN A 77 -2.96 -10.89 -0.28
C GLN A 77 -1.68 -10.63 -1.08
N MET A 78 -0.58 -10.38 -0.39
CA MET A 78 0.72 -10.06 -0.96
C MET A 78 1.60 -11.29 -1.21
N LEU A 79 1.09 -12.50 -0.93
CA LEU A 79 1.89 -13.73 -0.92
C LEU A 79 2.52 -14.04 -2.27
N ASP A 80 1.79 -13.87 -3.38
CA ASP A 80 2.32 -14.19 -4.72
C ASP A 80 3.50 -13.27 -5.08
N LEU A 81 3.42 -11.99 -4.70
CA LEU A 81 4.51 -11.02 -4.85
C LEU A 81 5.68 -11.30 -3.89
N ALA A 82 5.39 -11.71 -2.65
CA ALA A 82 6.43 -12.13 -1.71
C ALA A 82 7.18 -13.36 -2.21
N ARG A 83 6.45 -14.34 -2.75
CA ARG A 83 7.06 -15.54 -3.39
C ARG A 83 7.87 -15.18 -4.64
N SER A 84 7.44 -14.19 -5.42
CA SER A 84 8.22 -13.72 -6.57
C SER A 84 9.55 -13.10 -6.12
N ALA A 85 9.55 -12.28 -5.09
CA ALA A 85 10.78 -11.75 -4.50
C ALA A 85 11.67 -12.88 -3.92
N ALA A 86 11.07 -13.87 -3.26
CA ALA A 86 11.78 -15.03 -2.73
C ALA A 86 12.48 -15.85 -3.83
N ARG A 87 11.82 -16.07 -4.97
CA ARG A 87 12.46 -16.70 -6.16
C ARG A 87 13.64 -15.90 -6.69
N ARG A 88 13.69 -14.61 -6.45
CA ARG A 88 14.80 -13.71 -6.82
C ARG A 88 15.84 -13.55 -5.70
N GLY A 89 15.79 -14.41 -4.67
CA GLY A 89 16.77 -14.50 -3.59
C GLY A 89 16.65 -13.38 -2.56
N TYR A 90 15.43 -12.91 -2.31
CA TYR A 90 15.11 -12.05 -1.17
C TYR A 90 14.41 -12.84 -0.07
N ARG A 91 14.60 -12.42 1.16
CA ARG A 91 13.76 -12.82 2.29
C ARG A 91 12.60 -11.84 2.39
N ALA A 92 11.43 -12.24 1.90
CA ALA A 92 10.24 -11.41 1.91
C ALA A 92 9.45 -11.57 3.20
N VAL A 93 9.11 -10.46 3.86
CA VAL A 93 8.39 -10.40 5.13
C VAL A 93 7.17 -9.51 4.97
N ALA A 94 5.99 -10.03 5.33
CA ALA A 94 4.73 -9.29 5.38
C ALA A 94 4.02 -9.51 6.71
N ILE A 95 3.43 -8.47 7.27
CA ILE A 95 2.56 -8.55 8.44
C ILE A 95 1.21 -7.87 8.18
N ASP A 96 0.19 -8.24 8.91
CA ASP A 96 -1.05 -7.47 8.96
C ASP A 96 -0.80 -6.15 9.69
N SER A 97 -1.04 -5.04 9.02
CA SER A 97 -0.87 -3.71 9.61
C SER A 97 -1.81 -3.50 10.80
N PRO A 98 -1.45 -2.65 11.78
CA PRO A 98 -2.33 -2.30 12.89
C PRO A 98 -3.75 -1.95 12.43
N GLY A 99 -4.76 -2.44 13.13
CA GLY A 99 -6.18 -2.22 12.83
C GLY A 99 -6.74 -3.01 11.64
N HIS A 100 -5.89 -3.73 10.89
CA HIS A 100 -6.30 -4.54 9.74
C HIS A 100 -6.48 -6.01 10.14
N ASN A 101 -7.32 -6.73 9.37
CA ASN A 101 -7.59 -8.17 9.54
C ASN A 101 -7.98 -8.58 10.98
N THR A 102 -8.60 -7.67 11.73
CA THR A 102 -9.05 -7.89 13.11
C THR A 102 -10.56 -8.12 13.16
N ASP A 103 -11.05 -8.72 14.25
CA ASP A 103 -12.50 -8.93 14.48
C ASP A 103 -13.14 -7.75 15.19
N ASP A 104 -12.36 -6.88 15.82
CA ASP A 104 -12.81 -5.65 16.45
C ASP A 104 -12.96 -4.51 15.41
N LYS A 105 -13.60 -3.41 15.85
CA LYS A 105 -13.71 -2.19 15.05
C LYS A 105 -12.52 -1.25 15.32
N SER A 106 -11.31 -1.79 15.27
CA SER A 106 -10.10 -1.02 15.41
C SER A 106 -9.98 0.00 14.29
N THR A 107 -9.46 1.16 14.62
CA THR A 107 -9.05 2.17 13.64
C THR A 107 -7.61 1.92 13.20
N SER A 108 -7.25 2.46 12.05
CA SER A 108 -5.89 2.50 11.53
C SER A 108 -5.65 3.79 10.75
N ASP A 109 -4.40 4.04 10.44
CA ASP A 109 -3.95 5.17 9.64
C ASP A 109 -2.56 4.88 9.03
N GLY A 110 -2.04 5.81 8.22
CA GLY A 110 -0.74 5.66 7.57
C GLY A 110 0.42 5.57 8.56
N PHE A 111 0.36 6.27 9.71
CA PHE A 111 1.41 6.21 10.73
C PHE A 111 1.47 4.84 11.40
N GLN A 112 0.32 4.28 11.73
CA GLN A 112 0.25 2.92 12.29
C GLN A 112 0.70 1.86 11.28
N MET A 113 0.37 2.03 9.99
CA MET A 113 0.88 1.14 8.94
C MET A 113 2.40 1.27 8.82
N ALA A 114 2.96 2.48 8.85
CA ALA A 114 4.40 2.71 8.84
C ALA A 114 5.09 2.07 10.06
N ALA A 115 4.54 2.24 11.26
CA ALA A 115 5.06 1.60 12.48
C ALA A 115 5.09 0.06 12.37
N GLY A 116 4.13 -0.53 11.64
CA GLY A 116 4.17 -1.95 11.30
C GLY A 116 5.38 -2.34 10.45
N LEU A 117 5.73 -1.51 9.45
CA LEU A 117 6.90 -1.73 8.59
C LEU A 117 8.21 -1.53 9.36
N GLU A 118 8.26 -0.53 10.24
CA GLU A 118 9.41 -0.29 11.13
C GLU A 118 9.64 -1.47 12.09
N ALA A 119 8.58 -2.10 12.60
CA ALA A 119 8.70 -3.29 13.42
C ALA A 119 9.28 -4.50 12.65
N VAL A 120 8.97 -4.62 11.35
CA VAL A 120 9.62 -5.61 10.48
C VAL A 120 11.13 -5.32 10.40
N VAL A 121 11.51 -4.06 10.14
CA VAL A 121 12.92 -3.65 10.06
C VAL A 121 13.65 -3.85 11.39
N ALA A 122 13.02 -3.52 12.50
CA ALA A 122 13.60 -3.76 13.82
C ALA A 122 13.88 -5.24 14.10
N SER A 123 13.07 -6.14 13.53
CA SER A 123 13.18 -7.59 13.76
C SER A 123 14.10 -8.29 12.75
N PHE A 124 14.19 -7.80 11.50
CA PHE A 124 14.85 -8.50 10.40
C PHE A 124 16.03 -7.71 9.79
N GLY A 125 16.28 -6.49 10.25
CA GLY A 125 17.34 -5.61 9.75
C GLY A 125 16.89 -4.65 8.65
N PRO A 126 17.80 -3.84 8.09
CA PRO A 126 17.49 -2.85 7.06
C PRO A 126 16.99 -3.51 5.78
N PRO A 127 15.96 -2.94 5.12
CA PRO A 127 15.42 -3.49 3.90
C PRO A 127 16.31 -3.17 2.69
N ALA A 128 16.60 -4.18 1.88
CA ALA A 128 17.15 -3.99 0.53
C ALA A 128 16.08 -3.51 -0.45
N GLY A 129 14.82 -3.87 -0.20
CA GLY A 129 13.70 -3.46 -1.05
C GLY A 129 12.36 -3.45 -0.32
N VAL A 130 11.38 -2.84 -0.98
CA VAL A 130 9.97 -2.84 -0.55
C VAL A 130 9.05 -3.19 -1.72
N ILE A 131 7.98 -3.94 -1.44
CA ILE A 131 6.86 -4.15 -2.36
C ILE A 131 5.61 -3.65 -1.65
N ALA A 132 4.92 -2.68 -2.22
CA ALA A 132 3.77 -2.06 -1.57
C ALA A 132 2.56 -1.94 -2.51
N HIS A 133 1.37 -2.12 -1.96
CA HIS A 133 0.11 -1.95 -2.66
C HIS A 133 -0.66 -0.76 -2.11
N SER A 134 -1.22 0.06 -3.00
CA SER A 134 -2.19 1.11 -2.66
C SER A 134 -1.65 2.05 -1.55
N LEU A 135 -2.36 2.19 -0.42
CA LEU A 135 -1.94 2.99 0.74
C LEU A 135 -0.64 2.48 1.37
N GLY A 136 -0.27 1.22 1.14
CA GLY A 136 1.04 0.69 1.53
C GLY A 136 2.20 1.49 0.95
N ALA A 137 2.06 2.10 -0.24
CA ALA A 137 3.08 2.97 -0.81
C ALA A 137 3.32 4.22 0.08
N ILE A 138 2.27 4.88 0.54
CA ILE A 138 2.39 5.98 1.52
C ILE A 138 3.04 5.50 2.81
N ALA A 139 2.64 4.34 3.33
CA ALA A 139 3.25 3.79 4.54
C ALA A 139 4.76 3.52 4.36
N THR A 140 5.21 3.06 3.17
CA THR A 140 6.64 2.89 2.88
C THR A 140 7.38 4.22 2.80
N VAL A 141 6.78 5.27 2.23
CA VAL A 141 7.36 6.61 2.24
C VAL A 141 7.53 7.14 3.67
N MET A 142 6.50 6.99 4.51
CA MET A 142 6.56 7.42 5.90
C MET A 142 7.61 6.66 6.72
N ALA A 143 7.75 5.36 6.51
CA ALA A 143 8.70 4.52 7.24
C ALA A 143 10.15 4.67 6.75
N PHE A 144 10.37 4.93 5.45
CA PHE A 144 11.69 4.74 4.83
C PHE A 144 12.24 5.97 4.09
N ARG A 145 11.54 7.12 4.10
CA ARG A 145 11.99 8.33 3.38
C ARG A 145 13.40 8.76 3.75
N ASP A 146 13.75 8.70 5.04
CA ASP A 146 15.05 9.15 5.55
C ASP A 146 16.15 8.08 5.38
N ARG A 147 15.75 6.82 5.20
CA ARG A 147 16.63 5.68 4.94
C ARG A 147 15.97 4.76 3.91
N PRO A 148 15.91 5.21 2.64
CA PRO A 148 15.23 4.45 1.60
C PRO A 148 15.95 3.15 1.30
N PRO A 149 15.22 2.08 0.93
CA PRO A 149 15.81 0.88 0.36
C PRO A 149 16.34 1.16 -1.05
N ASP A 150 17.15 0.24 -1.57
CA ASP A 150 17.70 0.38 -2.93
C ASP A 150 16.61 0.33 -4.01
N VAL A 151 15.57 -0.50 -3.78
CA VAL A 151 14.49 -0.72 -4.74
C VAL A 151 13.11 -0.64 -4.09
N ALA A 152 12.14 -0.15 -4.85
CA ALA A 152 10.73 -0.15 -4.46
C ALA A 152 9.84 -0.63 -5.63
N VAL A 153 8.86 -1.46 -5.32
CA VAL A 153 7.80 -1.85 -6.25
C VAL A 153 6.47 -1.36 -5.67
N TRP A 154 5.81 -0.49 -6.40
CA TRP A 154 4.52 0.07 -6.02
C TRP A 154 3.43 -0.39 -6.99
N LEU A 155 2.43 -1.06 -6.46
CA LEU A 155 1.29 -1.60 -7.21
C LEU A 155 0.05 -0.75 -6.92
N ALA A 156 -0.51 -0.12 -7.94
CA ALA A 156 -1.65 0.79 -7.83
C ALA A 156 -1.50 1.78 -6.66
N PRO A 157 -0.37 2.52 -6.55
CA PRO A 157 -0.05 3.28 -5.35
C PRO A 157 -1.02 4.43 -5.12
N VAL A 158 -1.35 4.69 -3.85
CA VAL A 158 -1.89 5.99 -3.44
C VAL A 158 -0.74 6.96 -3.31
N LEU A 159 -0.75 8.04 -4.09
CA LEU A 159 0.27 9.08 -4.10
C LEU A 159 -0.24 10.45 -3.63
N ASP A 160 -1.55 10.57 -3.41
CA ASP A 160 -2.18 11.80 -2.91
C ASP A 160 -3.37 11.46 -2.01
N VAL A 161 -3.25 11.76 -0.72
CA VAL A 161 -4.31 11.50 0.28
C VAL A 161 -5.59 12.31 -0.01
N ARG A 162 -5.48 13.48 -0.67
CA ARG A 162 -6.67 14.28 -1.04
C ARG A 162 -7.57 13.54 -2.01
N GLU A 163 -6.96 12.88 -3.00
CA GLU A 163 -7.69 12.06 -3.97
C GLU A 163 -8.42 10.91 -3.28
N SER A 164 -7.75 10.19 -2.37
CA SER A 164 -8.39 9.15 -1.58
C SER A 164 -9.56 9.66 -0.75
N LEU A 165 -9.46 10.88 -0.18
CA LEU A 165 -10.56 11.53 0.55
C LEU A 165 -11.73 11.89 -0.37
N GLU A 166 -11.46 12.32 -1.60
CA GLU A 166 -12.47 12.63 -2.60
C GLU A 166 -13.21 11.36 -3.04
N ILE A 167 -12.48 10.29 -3.35
CA ILE A 167 -13.03 8.97 -3.71
C ILE A 167 -13.89 8.43 -2.56
N PHE A 168 -13.39 8.46 -1.32
CA PHE A 168 -14.14 8.05 -0.14
C PHE A 168 -15.42 8.87 0.03
N SER A 169 -15.32 10.20 -0.05
CA SER A 169 -16.45 11.09 0.12
C SER A 169 -17.54 10.88 -0.94
N HIS A 170 -17.12 10.62 -2.18
CA HIS A 170 -18.03 10.30 -3.28
C HIS A 170 -18.71 8.95 -3.07
N ARG A 171 -17.97 7.90 -2.75
CA ARG A 171 -18.51 6.55 -2.48
C ARG A 171 -19.45 6.50 -1.29
N ALA A 172 -19.10 7.21 -0.23
CA ALA A 172 -19.93 7.35 0.97
C ALA A 172 -21.09 8.33 0.77
N LYS A 173 -21.21 8.97 -0.42
CA LYS A 173 -22.25 9.98 -0.76
C LYS A 173 -22.35 11.06 0.29
N LEU A 174 -21.21 11.55 0.80
CA LEU A 174 -21.19 12.57 1.84
C LEU A 174 -21.73 13.90 1.31
N ALA A 175 -22.48 14.61 2.15
CA ALA A 175 -22.86 16.00 1.86
C ALA A 175 -21.60 16.87 1.75
N PRO A 176 -21.56 17.90 0.88
CA PRO A 176 -20.37 18.72 0.65
C PRO A 176 -19.77 19.33 1.94
N TRP A 177 -20.60 19.72 2.91
CA TRP A 177 -20.14 20.25 4.19
C TRP A 177 -19.48 19.19 5.06
N THR A 178 -19.98 17.93 5.04
CA THR A 178 -19.37 16.78 5.74
C THR A 178 -18.00 16.46 5.13
N ALA A 179 -17.92 16.37 3.79
CA ALA A 179 -16.68 16.11 3.08
C ALA A 179 -15.60 17.17 3.37
N ARG A 180 -15.97 18.46 3.32
CA ARG A 180 -15.05 19.55 3.69
C ARG A 180 -14.62 19.49 5.16
N SER A 181 -15.51 19.11 6.06
CA SER A 181 -15.17 18.96 7.47
C SER A 181 -14.24 17.75 7.69
N LEU A 182 -14.52 16.63 7.03
CA LEU A 182 -13.64 15.44 7.06
C LEU A 182 -12.23 15.79 6.58
N LYS A 183 -12.11 16.45 5.41
CA LYS A 183 -10.80 16.88 4.89
C LYS A 183 -10.01 17.69 5.91
N ARG A 184 -10.60 18.73 6.52
CA ARG A 184 -9.92 19.54 7.54
C ARG A 184 -9.51 18.75 8.78
N ARG A 185 -10.28 17.73 9.15
CA ARG A 185 -9.96 16.86 10.30
C ARG A 185 -8.79 15.93 9.99
N VAL A 186 -8.81 15.33 8.80
CA VAL A 186 -7.71 14.46 8.33
C VAL A 186 -6.43 15.28 8.11
N GLU A 187 -6.52 16.46 7.50
CA GLU A 187 -5.39 17.39 7.34
C GLU A 187 -4.75 17.75 8.70
N ARG A 188 -5.57 18.09 9.70
CA ARG A 188 -5.08 18.37 11.05
C ARG A 188 -4.46 17.15 11.73
N PHE A 189 -5.02 15.96 11.51
CA PHE A 189 -4.49 14.70 12.04
C PHE A 189 -3.13 14.37 11.42
N ILE A 190 -2.99 14.53 10.11
CA ILE A 190 -1.74 14.29 9.37
C ILE A 190 -0.67 15.33 9.72
N GLY A 191 -1.08 16.58 10.02
CA GLY A 191 -0.18 17.63 10.47
C GLY A 191 0.92 17.93 9.46
N ASP A 192 2.17 17.95 9.93
CA ASP A 192 3.36 18.33 9.15
C ASP A 192 3.64 17.41 7.96
N TRP A 193 3.09 16.21 7.94
CA TRP A 193 3.17 15.30 6.81
C TRP A 193 2.20 15.65 5.66
N TRP A 194 1.20 16.52 5.91
CA TRP A 194 0.19 16.84 4.90
C TRP A 194 0.76 17.31 3.57
N PRO A 195 1.74 18.24 3.52
CA PRO A 195 2.33 18.65 2.26
C PRO A 195 2.98 17.48 1.50
N ALA A 196 3.74 16.64 2.19
CA ALA A 196 4.42 15.48 1.57
C ALA A 196 3.43 14.45 1.04
N LEU A 197 2.36 14.14 1.81
CA LEU A 197 1.36 13.13 1.43
C LEU A 197 0.31 13.65 0.44
N THR A 198 0.38 14.91 0.05
CA THR A 198 -0.48 15.55 -0.94
C THR A 198 0.30 16.20 -2.08
N ALA A 199 1.62 16.09 -2.07
CA ALA A 199 2.47 16.60 -3.14
C ALA A 199 2.33 15.80 -4.45
N GLY A 200 1.66 14.64 -4.40
CA GLY A 200 1.52 13.77 -5.55
C GLY A 200 2.88 13.17 -5.95
N PRO A 201 3.46 13.59 -7.11
CA PRO A 201 4.72 13.03 -7.59
C PRO A 201 5.95 13.24 -6.69
N ASP A 202 5.85 14.09 -5.67
CA ASP A 202 6.95 14.34 -4.74
C ASP A 202 6.91 13.41 -3.50
N ALA A 203 5.84 12.60 -3.36
CA ALA A 203 5.75 11.57 -2.33
C ALA A 203 6.50 10.31 -2.78
N ASP A 204 7.82 10.33 -2.66
CA ASP A 204 8.68 9.24 -3.11
C ASP A 204 9.70 8.78 -2.06
N LEU A 205 10.52 7.78 -2.45
CA LEU A 205 11.67 7.28 -1.70
C LEU A 205 12.96 7.81 -2.37
N PRO A 206 13.61 8.87 -1.85
CA PRO A 206 14.77 9.46 -2.47
C PRO A 206 15.89 8.42 -2.69
N GLY A 207 16.45 8.38 -3.90
CA GLY A 207 17.55 7.48 -4.25
C GLY A 207 17.14 6.07 -4.68
N ALA A 208 16.02 5.53 -4.25
CA ALA A 208 15.55 4.20 -4.63
C ALA A 208 15.25 4.10 -6.14
N GLU A 209 15.45 2.97 -6.77
CA GLU A 209 14.83 2.65 -8.05
C GLU A 209 13.39 2.21 -7.82
N ILE A 210 12.44 2.78 -8.57
CA ILE A 210 11.01 2.49 -8.36
C ILE A 210 10.41 1.87 -9.62
N LEU A 211 9.75 0.72 -9.45
CA LEU A 211 8.79 0.19 -10.41
C LEU A 211 7.38 0.53 -9.93
N ILE A 212 6.60 1.19 -10.76
CA ILE A 212 5.17 1.35 -10.57
C ILE A 212 4.45 0.42 -11.56
N VAL A 213 3.49 -0.36 -11.08
CA VAL A 213 2.57 -1.11 -11.93
C VAL A 213 1.16 -0.64 -11.63
N HIS A 214 0.44 -0.16 -12.64
CA HIS A 214 -0.86 0.47 -12.43
C HIS A 214 -1.81 0.23 -13.61
N ASP A 215 -3.09 0.00 -13.30
CA ASP A 215 -4.14 -0.05 -14.32
C ASP A 215 -4.58 1.39 -14.68
N PRO A 216 -4.52 1.80 -15.96
CA PRO A 216 -4.99 3.13 -16.37
C PRO A 216 -6.45 3.44 -16.02
N ALA A 217 -7.28 2.41 -15.83
CA ALA A 217 -8.69 2.53 -15.47
C ALA A 217 -8.98 2.27 -13.98
N ASP A 218 -7.95 2.30 -13.12
CA ASP A 218 -8.12 2.06 -11.67
C ASP A 218 -9.06 3.10 -11.03
N PRO A 219 -10.19 2.68 -10.44
CA PRO A 219 -11.14 3.60 -9.82
C PRO A 219 -10.78 3.97 -8.37
N ASP A 220 -9.75 3.37 -7.77
CA ASP A 220 -9.39 3.49 -6.35
C ASP A 220 -8.17 4.38 -6.11
N SER A 221 -7.29 4.48 -7.12
CA SER A 221 -6.12 5.38 -7.10
C SER A 221 -5.84 5.93 -8.50
N GLY A 222 -5.50 7.21 -8.58
CA GLY A 222 -5.34 7.91 -9.86
C GLY A 222 -4.08 7.49 -10.61
N PHE A 223 -4.24 6.90 -11.79
CA PHE A 223 -3.16 6.55 -12.71
C PHE A 223 -2.30 7.76 -13.09
N ASP A 224 -2.92 8.93 -13.29
CA ASP A 224 -2.22 10.16 -13.67
C ASP A 224 -1.12 10.56 -12.68
N ARG A 225 -1.29 10.22 -11.39
CA ARG A 225 -0.27 10.45 -10.37
C ARG A 225 0.95 9.56 -10.56
N SER A 226 0.72 8.31 -10.92
CA SER A 226 1.78 7.34 -11.24
C SER A 226 2.55 7.75 -12.49
N ALA A 227 1.86 8.17 -13.54
CA ALA A 227 2.46 8.66 -14.77
C ALA A 227 3.30 9.92 -14.51
N ALA A 228 2.74 10.90 -13.77
CA ALA A 228 3.46 12.12 -13.44
C ALA A 228 4.72 11.87 -12.58
N LEU A 229 4.70 10.89 -11.67
CA LEU A 229 5.89 10.51 -10.91
C LEU A 229 6.96 9.86 -11.81
N ALA A 230 6.55 8.97 -12.71
CA ALA A 230 7.48 8.34 -13.65
C ALA A 230 8.11 9.34 -14.61
N ASP A 231 7.36 10.32 -15.09
CA ASP A 231 7.86 11.38 -15.99
C ASP A 231 8.87 12.31 -15.33
N ARG A 232 8.71 12.57 -14.03
CA ARG A 232 9.56 13.53 -13.30
C ARG A 232 10.82 12.90 -12.70
N ARG A 233 10.83 11.59 -12.52
CA ARG A 233 11.88 10.89 -11.77
C ARG A 233 12.56 9.83 -12.62
N ALA A 234 13.82 10.10 -13.01
CA ALA A 234 14.61 9.26 -13.91
C ALA A 234 14.76 7.79 -13.45
N LYS A 235 14.72 7.53 -12.13
CA LYS A 235 14.82 6.19 -11.55
C LYS A 235 13.42 5.58 -11.26
N THR A 236 12.40 6.00 -11.98
CA THR A 236 11.05 5.44 -11.83
C THR A 236 10.57 4.92 -13.18
N ARG A 237 10.13 3.68 -13.20
CA ARG A 237 9.51 3.03 -14.35
C ARG A 237 8.03 2.82 -14.08
N LEU A 238 7.19 3.08 -15.09
CA LEU A 238 5.77 2.79 -15.06
C LEU A 238 5.46 1.66 -16.04
N VAL A 239 4.78 0.64 -15.56
CA VAL A 239 4.20 -0.44 -16.36
C VAL A 239 2.69 -0.36 -16.24
N GLU A 240 2.02 -0.19 -17.38
CA GLU A 240 0.57 -0.24 -17.45
C GLU A 240 0.10 -1.70 -17.37
N ALA A 241 -0.92 -1.95 -16.56
CA ALA A 241 -1.56 -3.25 -16.37
C ALA A 241 -3.07 -3.13 -16.62
N PRO A 242 -3.50 -2.89 -17.86
CA PRO A 242 -4.90 -2.67 -18.17
C PRO A 242 -5.77 -3.88 -17.80
N GLU A 243 -7.03 -3.61 -17.43
CA GLU A 243 -8.04 -4.62 -17.06
C GLU A 243 -7.74 -5.40 -15.77
N THR A 244 -6.67 -5.06 -15.05
CA THR A 244 -6.37 -5.69 -13.75
C THR A 244 -7.10 -5.03 -12.58
N GLY A 245 -7.49 -3.77 -12.73
CA GLY A 245 -8.10 -2.97 -11.67
C GLY A 245 -7.20 -2.86 -10.44
N HIS A 246 -7.76 -2.37 -9.33
CA HIS A 246 -6.99 -2.05 -8.12
C HIS A 246 -6.42 -3.27 -7.36
N ASN A 247 -7.07 -4.42 -7.44
CA ASN A 247 -6.73 -5.57 -6.59
C ASN A 247 -6.31 -6.83 -7.35
N LEU A 248 -6.76 -7.03 -8.60
CA LEU A 248 -6.42 -8.24 -9.34
C LEU A 248 -4.96 -8.23 -9.78
N LEU A 249 -4.37 -7.04 -9.97
CA LEU A 249 -2.96 -6.88 -10.31
C LEU A 249 -2.01 -7.60 -9.32
N LEU A 250 -2.42 -7.80 -8.06
CA LEU A 250 -1.61 -8.51 -7.06
C LEU A 250 -1.37 -10.00 -7.39
N ARG A 251 -2.12 -10.55 -8.35
CA ARG A 251 -2.09 -11.97 -8.76
C ARG A 251 -1.97 -12.16 -10.26
N ASP A 252 -1.94 -11.07 -10.99
CA ASP A 252 -1.81 -11.14 -12.44
C ASP A 252 -0.41 -11.65 -12.81
N PRO A 253 -0.31 -12.72 -13.63
CA PRO A 253 0.99 -13.30 -13.98
C PRO A 253 1.92 -12.31 -14.70
N ASN A 254 1.38 -11.43 -15.56
CA ASN A 254 2.20 -10.45 -16.29
C ASN A 254 2.75 -9.37 -15.35
N VAL A 255 1.96 -9.01 -14.32
CA VAL A 255 2.41 -8.09 -13.27
C VAL A 255 3.54 -8.75 -12.46
N ILE A 256 3.36 -10.01 -12.04
CA ILE A 256 4.38 -10.76 -11.31
C ILE A 256 5.66 -10.86 -12.13
N ASP A 257 5.58 -11.21 -13.42
CA ASP A 257 6.73 -11.29 -14.32
C ASP A 257 7.44 -9.93 -14.47
N SER A 258 6.69 -8.83 -14.49
CA SER A 258 7.26 -7.47 -14.54
C SER A 258 8.02 -7.11 -13.27
N VAL A 259 7.49 -7.49 -12.11
CA VAL A 259 8.16 -7.35 -10.81
C VAL A 259 9.45 -8.18 -10.77
N GLU A 260 9.40 -9.43 -11.21
CA GLU A 260 10.54 -10.32 -11.23
C GLU A 260 11.69 -9.78 -12.11
N ARG A 261 11.38 -9.34 -13.33
CA ARG A 261 12.35 -8.71 -14.23
C ARG A 261 13.02 -7.48 -13.62
N PHE A 262 12.22 -6.63 -13.00
CA PHE A 262 12.74 -5.44 -12.33
C PHE A 262 13.69 -5.79 -11.17
N LEU A 263 13.34 -6.78 -10.35
CA LEU A 263 14.19 -7.22 -9.24
C LEU A 263 15.48 -7.89 -9.73
N ASP A 264 15.47 -8.63 -10.86
CA ASP A 264 16.66 -9.20 -11.47
C ASP A 264 17.63 -8.10 -11.96
N GLU A 265 17.10 -7.08 -12.65
CA GLU A 265 17.92 -5.96 -13.16
C GLU A 265 18.54 -5.16 -12.01
N ALA A 266 17.79 -4.86 -10.96
CA ALA A 266 18.29 -4.13 -9.81
C ALA A 266 19.40 -4.88 -9.05
N ARG A 267 19.34 -6.21 -8.96
CA ARG A 267 20.39 -7.03 -8.33
C ARG A 267 21.70 -7.01 -9.10
N VAL A 268 21.65 -6.95 -10.41
CA VAL A 268 22.87 -6.87 -11.25
C VAL A 268 23.62 -5.59 -10.96
N VAL A 269 22.89 -4.46 -10.76
CA VAL A 269 23.49 -3.16 -10.46
C VAL A 269 24.15 -3.13 -9.08
N THR A 270 23.53 -3.73 -8.06
CA THR A 270 24.09 -3.77 -6.70
C THR A 270 25.31 -4.71 -6.55
N ASN A 271 25.41 -5.77 -7.37
CA ASN A 271 26.54 -6.69 -7.37
C ASN A 271 27.74 -6.21 -8.20
N HIS A 272 27.58 -5.16 -9.01
CA HIS A 272 28.63 -4.52 -9.77
C HIS A 272 28.56 -3.01 -9.55
N PRO A 273 28.96 -2.49 -8.35
CA PRO A 273 29.14 -1.06 -8.20
C PRO A 273 30.17 -0.64 -9.24
N GLY A 274 29.75 0.20 -10.20
CA GLY A 274 30.61 0.74 -11.24
C GLY A 274 31.86 1.41 -10.64
N PRO A 275 32.91 1.61 -11.45
CA PRO A 275 34.21 2.07 -11.02
C PRO A 275 34.16 3.45 -10.37
#